data_531674739c15f63e44b77a71def823b1
#
_entry.id   531674739c15f63e44b77a71def823b1
#
_cell.length_a   1.000
_cell.length_b   1.000
_cell.length_c   1.000
_cell.angle_alpha   90.00
_cell.angle_beta   90.00
_cell.angle_gamma   90.00
#
_symmetry.space_group_name_H-M   'P 1'
#
loop_
_entity.id
_entity.type
_entity.pdbx_description
1 polymer ?
#
loop_
_entity_poly.entity_id
_entity_poly.type
_entity_poly.pdbx_seq_one_letter_code
_entity_poly.pdbx_strand_id
1 'polypeptide(L)'
;MPGIFIGKKEINVLEIGFGTGLNTFLTFLESQEKGLRINYTTFELYPLSPDITEKLNYPALIAPSSESIFALLHQCEWNQKIAISPLFTLYKSHADLTRTLSLIHI
;
A
#
# COMPACT_ATOMS: atom_id res chain seq x y z
N MET A 1 28.06 5.34 6.91
CA MET A 1 27.54 5.35 6.38
C MET A 1 27.12 4.79 5.81
N PRO A 2 27.11 4.40 5.82
CA PRO A 2 26.69 3.93 4.90
C PRO A 2 25.49 4.40 4.45
N GLY A 3 25.08 5.40 4.82
CA GLY A 3 23.93 5.99 4.26
C GLY A 3 23.98 6.09 2.78
N ILE A 4 25.09 5.79 2.23
CA ILE A 4 25.27 5.96 0.81
C ILE A 4 24.32 5.10 -0.01
N PHE A 5 23.85 3.98 0.52
CA PHE A 5 22.92 3.20 -0.28
C PHE A 5 21.54 3.15 0.28
N ILE A 6 21.31 3.85 1.36
CA ILE A 6 19.98 3.85 1.96
C ILE A 6 18.95 4.45 1.02
N GLY A 7 19.21 5.63 0.53
CA GLY A 7 18.27 6.29 -0.36
C GLY A 7 18.14 5.63 -1.71
N LYS A 8 18.99 4.67 -2.01
CA LYS A 8 18.93 3.97 -3.28
C LYS A 8 18.21 2.66 -3.22
N LYS A 9 17.96 2.18 -2.00
CA LYS A 9 17.24 0.94 -1.86
C LYS A 9 15.80 1.14 -2.29
N GLU A 10 15.40 0.37 -3.25
CA GLU A 10 14.03 0.42 -3.75
C GLU A 10 13.46 -0.98 -3.77
N ILE A 11 12.29 -1.15 -3.19
CA ILE A 11 11.65 -2.44 -3.03
C ILE A 11 10.31 -2.41 -3.72
N ASN A 12 10.04 -3.41 -4.55
CA ASN A 12 8.74 -3.57 -5.19
C ASN A 12 7.99 -4.68 -4.48
N VAL A 13 6.81 -4.35 -3.98
CA VAL A 13 5.95 -5.30 -3.26
C VAL A 13 4.71 -5.56 -4.09
N LEU A 14 4.34 -6.83 -4.20
CA LEU A 14 3.11 -7.24 -4.87
C LEU A 14 2.25 -7.98 -3.87
N GLU A 15 1.02 -7.51 -3.69
CA GLU A 15 0.08 -8.14 -2.78
C GLU A 15 -1.16 -8.59 -3.53
N ILE A 16 -1.67 -9.77 -3.20
CA ILE A 16 -2.93 -10.25 -3.71
C ILE A 16 -3.94 -10.16 -2.58
N GLY A 17 -4.97 -9.31 -2.77
CA GLY A 17 -5.98 -9.10 -1.76
C GLY A 17 -5.63 -7.94 -0.82
N PHE A 18 -6.01 -6.72 -1.22
CA PHE A 18 -5.79 -5.52 -0.39
C PHE A 18 -6.52 -5.64 0.95
N GLY A 19 -7.76 -6.17 0.91
CA GLY A 19 -8.55 -6.41 2.10
C GLY A 19 -8.75 -5.16 2.94
N THR A 20 -8.39 -5.26 4.22
CA THR A 20 -8.54 -4.14 5.16
C THR A 20 -7.44 -3.10 5.06
N GLY A 21 -6.42 -3.36 4.24
CA GLY A 21 -5.30 -2.43 4.10
C GLY A 21 -4.26 -2.55 5.20
N LEU A 22 -4.37 -3.55 6.06
CA LEU A 22 -3.44 -3.68 7.18
C LEU A 22 -2.00 -3.91 6.71
N ASN A 23 -1.80 -4.82 5.75
CA ASN A 23 -0.45 -5.11 5.27
C ASN A 23 0.16 -3.90 4.57
N THR A 24 -0.66 -3.18 3.80
CA THR A 24 -0.19 -1.96 3.14
C THR A 24 0.22 -0.91 4.19
N PHE A 25 -0.59 -0.76 5.23
CA PHE A 25 -0.31 0.21 6.29
C PHE A 25 0.97 -0.14 7.04
N LEU A 26 1.14 -1.41 7.40
CA LEU A 26 2.35 -1.84 8.09
C LEU A 26 3.59 -1.65 7.23
N THR A 27 3.48 -1.92 5.93
CA THR A 27 4.59 -1.74 5.00
C THR A 27 4.92 -0.26 4.84
N PHE A 28 3.89 0.61 4.81
CA PHE A 28 4.12 2.04 4.79
C PHE A 28 4.90 2.51 6.02
N LEU A 29 4.48 2.06 7.21
CA LEU A 29 5.16 2.44 8.44
C LEU A 29 6.63 1.99 8.42
N GLU A 30 6.87 0.78 7.92
CA GLU A 30 8.22 0.26 7.80
C GLU A 30 9.07 1.11 6.88
N SER A 31 8.51 1.53 5.74
CA SER A 31 9.25 2.36 4.79
C SER A 31 9.66 3.68 5.43
N GLN A 32 8.78 4.28 6.21
CA GLN A 32 9.07 5.56 6.86
C GLN A 32 10.13 5.39 7.95
N GLU A 33 10.02 4.32 8.72
CA GLU A 33 10.95 4.09 9.83
C GLU A 33 12.36 3.81 9.34
N LYS A 34 12.48 3.03 8.27
CA LYS A 34 13.79 2.58 7.78
C LYS A 34 14.31 3.37 6.60
N GLY A 35 13.57 4.35 6.13
CA GLY A 35 13.98 5.14 4.97
C GLY A 35 14.05 4.34 3.69
N LEU A 36 13.17 3.35 3.54
CA LEU A 36 13.13 2.50 2.36
C LEU A 36 12.12 3.04 1.35
N ARG A 37 12.54 3.09 0.09
CA ARG A 37 11.62 3.46 -0.99
C ARG A 37 10.87 2.21 -1.42
N ILE A 38 9.55 2.25 -1.32
CA ILE A 38 8.71 1.09 -1.63
C ILE A 38 7.68 1.46 -2.68
N ASN A 39 7.61 0.62 -3.71
CA ASN A 39 6.55 0.66 -4.71
C ASN A 39 5.62 -0.51 -4.41
N TYR A 40 4.44 -0.21 -3.93
CA TYR A 40 3.49 -1.21 -3.45
C TYR A 40 2.35 -1.36 -4.44
N THR A 41 2.19 -2.56 -4.98
CA THR A 41 1.09 -2.87 -5.90
C THR A 41 0.21 -3.92 -5.25
N THR A 42 -1.08 -3.65 -5.18
CA THR A 42 -2.02 -4.60 -4.60
C THR A 42 -3.21 -4.78 -5.53
N PHE A 43 -3.73 -6.00 -5.55
CA PHE A 43 -4.87 -6.37 -6.39
C PHE A 43 -6.03 -6.75 -5.49
N GLU A 44 -7.22 -6.26 -5.82
CA GLU A 44 -8.42 -6.58 -5.05
C GLU A 44 -9.61 -6.66 -6.01
N LEU A 45 -10.27 -7.80 -6.00
CA LEU A 45 -11.45 -8.00 -6.84
C LEU A 45 -12.71 -7.42 -6.18
N TYR A 46 -12.77 -7.47 -4.84
CA TYR A 46 -13.93 -7.01 -4.09
C TYR A 46 -13.52 -6.00 -3.02
N PRO A 47 -13.29 -4.73 -3.40
CA PRO A 47 -12.92 -3.72 -2.41
C PRO A 47 -13.98 -3.55 -1.34
N LEU A 48 -13.54 -3.31 -0.11
CA LEU A 48 -14.46 -3.05 0.98
C LEU A 48 -15.13 -1.69 0.78
N SER A 49 -16.40 -1.60 1.21
CA SER A 49 -17.12 -0.34 1.10
C SER A 49 -16.57 0.69 2.09
N PRO A 50 -16.75 1.99 1.81
CA PRO A 50 -16.32 3.03 2.74
C PRO A 50 -16.94 2.89 4.12
N ASP A 51 -18.19 2.40 4.20
CA ASP A 51 -18.85 2.19 5.49
C ASP A 51 -18.05 1.24 6.38
N ILE A 52 -17.44 0.23 5.77
CA ILE A 52 -16.65 -0.73 6.52
C ILE A 52 -15.26 -0.17 6.82
N THR A 53 -14.61 0.46 5.84
CA THR A 53 -13.25 0.94 6.03
C THR A 53 -13.16 2.05 7.06
N GLU A 54 -14.20 2.86 7.20
CA GLU A 54 -14.22 3.92 8.20
C GLU A 54 -14.28 3.39 9.62
N LYS A 55 -14.70 2.15 9.79
CA LYS A 55 -14.82 1.53 11.11
C LYS A 55 -13.55 0.77 11.53
N LEU A 56 -12.58 0.66 10.64
CA LEU A 56 -11.34 -0.04 10.95
C LEU A 56 -10.52 0.80 11.94
N ASN A 57 -10.02 0.16 12.97
CA ASN A 57 -9.33 0.87 14.05
C ASN A 57 -7.85 0.56 14.14
N TYR A 58 -7.25 0.04 13.06
CA TYR A 58 -5.83 -0.29 13.07
C TYR A 58 -4.93 0.89 13.44
N PRO A 59 -5.17 2.11 12.91
CA PRO A 59 -4.30 3.23 13.28
C PRO A 59 -4.31 3.51 14.78
N ALA A 60 -5.48 3.44 15.40
CA ALA A 60 -5.59 3.70 16.84
C ALA A 60 -4.80 2.69 17.66
N LEU A 61 -4.72 1.44 17.17
CA LEU A 61 -4.04 0.37 17.88
C LEU A 61 -2.54 0.32 17.60
N ILE A 62 -2.13 0.72 16.40
CA ILE A 62 -0.76 0.54 15.94
C ILE A 62 0.02 1.85 15.89
N ALA A 63 -0.56 2.88 15.29
CA ALA A 63 0.13 4.15 15.08
C ALA A 63 -0.90 5.28 14.98
N PRO A 64 -1.38 5.79 16.12
CA PRO A 64 -2.45 6.80 16.10
C PRO A 64 -2.07 8.06 15.31
N SER A 65 -0.80 8.41 15.29
CA SER A 65 -0.37 9.61 14.55
C SER A 65 -0.45 9.42 13.04
N SER A 66 -0.68 8.20 12.56
CA SER A 66 -0.75 7.90 11.13
C SER A 66 -2.18 7.62 10.68
N GLU A 67 -3.18 8.05 11.43
CA GLU A 67 -4.57 7.79 11.10
C GLU A 67 -4.95 8.38 9.74
N SER A 68 -4.49 9.59 9.45
CA SER A 68 -4.79 10.22 8.17
C SER A 68 -4.17 9.47 7.01
N ILE A 69 -3.02 8.85 7.21
CA ILE A 69 -2.39 8.04 6.17
C ILE A 69 -3.22 6.79 5.91
N PHE A 70 -3.68 6.12 6.97
CA PHE A 70 -4.51 4.94 6.79
C PHE A 70 -5.78 5.26 6.01
N ALA A 71 -6.42 6.39 6.33
CA ALA A 71 -7.59 6.83 5.60
C ALA A 71 -7.25 7.08 4.14
N LEU A 72 -6.10 7.69 3.87
CA LEU A 72 -5.67 7.96 2.49
C LEU A 72 -5.45 6.67 1.72
N LEU A 73 -4.88 5.64 2.34
CA LEU A 73 -4.67 4.36 1.69
C LEU A 73 -5.97 3.77 1.17
N HIS A 74 -7.06 3.98 1.89
CA HIS A 74 -8.37 3.49 1.48
C HIS A 74 -9.08 4.42 0.50
N GLN A 75 -8.89 5.73 0.65
CA GLN A 75 -9.64 6.71 -0.12
C GLN A 75 -9.01 7.05 -1.47
N CYS A 76 -7.71 6.78 -1.64
CA CYS A 76 -7.05 7.16 -2.88
C CYS A 76 -7.60 6.36 -4.07
N GLU A 77 -7.40 6.92 -5.26
CA GLU A 77 -7.96 6.36 -6.48
C GLU A 77 -7.42 4.96 -6.78
N TRP A 78 -8.29 4.11 -7.29
CA TRP A 78 -7.89 2.81 -7.81
C TRP A 78 -7.33 2.94 -9.22
N ASN A 79 -6.50 1.97 -9.61
CA ASN A 79 -5.95 1.87 -10.96
C ASN A 79 -5.09 3.07 -11.33
N GLN A 80 -4.48 3.69 -10.35
CA GLN A 80 -3.56 4.80 -10.54
C GLN A 80 -2.41 4.67 -9.56
N LYS A 81 -1.25 5.16 -9.99
CA LYS A 81 -0.08 5.20 -9.13
C LYS A 81 -0.15 6.47 -8.28
N ILE A 82 -0.21 6.29 -6.98
CA ILE A 82 -0.37 7.41 -6.04
C ILE A 82 0.84 7.48 -5.12
N ALA A 83 1.48 8.65 -5.07
CA ALA A 83 2.59 8.87 -4.14
C ALA A 83 2.00 9.22 -2.78
N ILE A 84 1.99 8.25 -1.87
CA ILE A 84 1.50 8.45 -0.51
C ILE A 84 2.48 9.31 0.27
N SER A 85 3.78 9.07 0.05
CA SER A 85 4.86 9.86 0.63
C SER A 85 6.03 9.81 -0.35
N PRO A 86 7.09 10.59 -0.14
CA PRO A 86 8.26 10.51 -1.02
C PRO A 86 8.88 9.12 -1.09
N LEU A 87 8.66 8.29 -0.07
CA LEU A 87 9.23 6.95 -0.03
C LEU A 87 8.22 5.84 -0.35
N PHE A 88 6.94 6.16 -0.50
CA PHE A 88 5.92 5.11 -0.65
C PHE A 88 4.97 5.44 -1.78
N THR A 89 5.00 4.63 -2.83
CA THR A 89 4.07 4.74 -3.96
C THR A 89 3.13 3.56 -3.92
N LEU A 90 1.83 3.83 -4.05
CA LEU A 90 0.79 2.81 -3.98
C LEU A 90 0.04 2.72 -5.29
N TYR A 91 -0.15 1.50 -5.77
CA TYR A 91 -1.01 1.22 -6.92
C TYR A 91 -2.03 0.17 -6.49
N LYS A 92 -3.29 0.57 -6.37
CA LYS A 92 -4.39 -0.35 -6.05
C LYS A 92 -5.09 -0.73 -7.34
N SER A 93 -5.01 -1.97 -7.72
CA SER A 93 -5.67 -2.47 -8.92
C SER A 93 -6.96 -3.17 -8.56
N HIS A 94 -8.08 -2.67 -9.08
CA HIS A 94 -9.38 -3.31 -8.90
C HIS A 94 -9.51 -4.36 -10.01
N ALA A 95 -8.83 -5.48 -9.83
CA ALA A 95 -8.76 -6.50 -10.86
C ALA A 95 -8.43 -7.85 -10.26
N ASP A 96 -8.69 -8.89 -11.05
CA ASP A 96 -8.33 -10.26 -10.71
C ASP A 96 -6.91 -10.51 -11.21
N LEU A 97 -5.97 -10.68 -10.29
CA LEU A 97 -4.57 -10.91 -10.66
C LEU A 97 -4.42 -12.15 -11.55
N THR A 98 -5.19 -13.19 -11.28
CA THR A 98 -5.11 -14.42 -12.07
C THR A 98 -5.39 -14.14 -13.54
N ARG A 99 -6.41 -13.35 -13.83
CA ARG A 99 -6.72 -12.98 -15.21
C ARG A 99 -5.61 -12.11 -15.81
N THR A 100 -5.09 -11.19 -15.01
CA THR A 100 -4.02 -10.30 -15.47
C THR A 100 -2.80 -11.11 -15.88
N LEU A 101 -2.41 -12.08 -15.06
CA LEU A 101 -1.25 -12.92 -15.37
C LEU A 101 -1.46 -13.74 -16.64
N SER A 102 -2.66 -14.22 -16.87
CA SER A 102 -2.92 -15.03 -18.06
C SER A 102 -2.83 -14.18 -19.33
N LEU A 103 -2.99 -12.86 -19.23
CA LEU A 103 -2.90 -11.99 -20.39
C LEU A 103 -1.48 -11.56 -20.74
N ILE A 104 -0.57 -11.62 -19.80
CA ILE A 104 0.79 -11.12 -20.05
C ILE A 104 1.78 -12.24 -20.36
N HIS A 105 1.35 -13.46 -20.36
CA HIS A 105 2.21 -14.58 -20.81
C HIS A 105 3.58 -14.60 -20.15
N ILE A 106 3.61 -14.65 -18.88
CA ILE A 106 4.86 -14.73 -18.15
C ILE A 106 5.47 -16.11 -18.30
#